data_4cc06cc4132992a2cfab86f98b38acf7
#
_entry.id   4cc06cc4132992a2cfab86f98b38acf7
#
_cell.length_a   1.000
_cell.length_b   1.000
_cell.length_c   1.000
_cell.angle_alpha   90.00
_cell.angle_beta   90.00
_cell.angle_gamma   90.00
#
_symmetry.space_group_name_H-M   'P 1'
#
loop_
_entity.id
_entity.type
_entity.pdbx_description
1 polymer ?
#
loop_
_entity_poly.entity_id
_entity_poly.type
_entity_poly.pdbx_seq_one_letter_code
_entity_poly.pdbx_strand_id
1 'polypeptide(L)'
;LCVYIPQANAQKVKDQEFRRVVVTLTSGEKVEGYVKRGWHAEASAFKKSNYSFKMTATPDDKEVLKYTADEVVCIDYTEKTENNPDGIRWESRELASPSIADRYRTIRRLVCLENTGEHASVYWWKDWDVTTNQQGMKRRLVTYHGIRFHDEGKEGEIVYIPMLVNSVLLKDKKPGLKEFSKNWFKGKEGKARKKEADADGDGTWMLDMYEAYLAQQAK
;
A
#
# COMPACT_ATOMS: atom_id res chain seq x y z
N LEU A 1 -35.37 13.76 -33.78
CA LEU A 1 -34.17 12.93 -34.11
C LEU A 1 -33.68 12.29 -32.83
N CYS A 2 -34.07 10.99 -32.61
CA CYS A 2 -33.47 10.19 -31.54
C CYS A 2 -32.09 9.75 -32.01
N VAL A 3 -31.04 10.23 -31.37
CA VAL A 3 -29.68 9.79 -31.60
C VAL A 3 -29.54 8.42 -30.91
N TYR A 4 -29.51 7.36 -31.70
CA TYR A 4 -29.19 6.00 -31.28
C TYR A 4 -27.71 5.94 -30.95
N ILE A 5 -27.35 5.99 -29.67
CA ILE A 5 -25.99 5.73 -29.21
C ILE A 5 -25.82 4.20 -29.20
N PRO A 6 -24.89 3.61 -29.98
CA PRO A 6 -24.70 2.17 -29.99
C PRO A 6 -24.37 1.67 -28.59
N GLN A 7 -25.01 0.56 -28.20
CA GLN A 7 -24.83 -0.08 -26.88
C GLN A 7 -23.37 -0.35 -26.51
N ALA A 8 -22.51 -0.58 -27.50
CA ALA A 8 -21.06 -0.74 -27.34
C ALA A 8 -20.35 0.49 -26.76
N ASN A 9 -20.81 1.72 -27.11
CA ASN A 9 -20.21 2.94 -26.55
C ASN A 9 -20.67 3.18 -25.10
N ALA A 10 -21.90 2.82 -24.76
CA ALA A 10 -22.39 2.90 -23.38
C ALA A 10 -21.66 1.94 -22.46
N GLN A 11 -21.38 0.70 -22.92
CA GLN A 11 -20.58 -0.28 -22.19
C GLN A 11 -19.14 0.22 -21.98
N LYS A 12 -18.51 0.74 -23.04
CA LYS A 12 -17.13 1.27 -22.95
C LYS A 12 -16.99 2.48 -22.02
N VAL A 13 -18.01 3.33 -21.92
CA VAL A 13 -18.04 4.45 -20.97
C VAL A 13 -18.21 3.93 -19.53
N LYS A 14 -19.06 2.92 -19.32
CA LYS A 14 -19.22 2.28 -17.99
C LYS A 14 -17.94 1.58 -17.54
N ASP A 15 -17.26 0.86 -18.43
CA ASP A 15 -15.99 0.19 -18.14
C ASP A 15 -14.87 1.19 -17.75
N GLN A 16 -14.95 2.43 -18.25
CA GLN A 16 -14.04 3.50 -17.84
C GLN A 16 -14.36 4.09 -16.45
N GLU A 17 -15.61 3.98 -16.00
CA GLU A 17 -16.06 4.54 -14.71
C GLU A 17 -15.90 3.56 -13.54
N PHE A 18 -15.89 2.24 -13.82
CA PHE A 18 -15.80 1.19 -12.82
C PHE A 18 -14.63 0.27 -13.10
N ARG A 19 -14.05 -0.28 -12.04
CA ARG A 19 -13.01 -1.32 -12.11
C ARG A 19 -13.50 -2.59 -11.45
N ARG A 20 -13.35 -3.71 -12.13
CA ARG A 20 -13.67 -5.03 -11.60
C ARG A 20 -12.64 -5.45 -10.56
N VAL A 21 -13.12 -5.99 -9.45
CA VAL A 21 -12.30 -6.48 -8.35
C VAL A 21 -12.75 -7.86 -7.90
N VAL A 22 -11.82 -8.62 -7.34
CA VAL A 22 -12.09 -9.85 -6.61
C VAL A 22 -11.61 -9.65 -5.18
N VAL A 23 -12.52 -9.70 -4.22
CA VAL A 23 -12.22 -9.62 -2.79
C VAL A 23 -12.13 -11.03 -2.24
N THR A 24 -11.00 -11.39 -1.66
CA THR A 24 -10.84 -12.64 -0.90
C THR A 24 -11.05 -12.33 0.57
N LEU A 25 -12.06 -12.94 1.16
CA LEU A 25 -12.40 -12.77 2.58
C LEU A 25 -11.56 -13.70 3.47
N THR A 26 -11.50 -13.40 4.76
CA THR A 26 -10.83 -14.25 5.76
C THR A 26 -11.47 -15.62 5.91
N SER A 27 -12.75 -15.77 5.52
CA SER A 27 -13.44 -17.06 5.38
C SER A 27 -12.90 -17.93 4.25
N GLY A 28 -12.12 -17.38 3.32
CA GLY A 28 -11.70 -18.03 2.08
C GLY A 28 -12.66 -17.81 0.90
N GLU A 29 -13.83 -17.21 1.15
CA GLU A 29 -14.78 -16.84 0.11
C GLU A 29 -14.20 -15.77 -0.80
N LYS A 30 -14.51 -15.86 -2.11
CA LYS A 30 -14.17 -14.84 -3.11
C LYS A 30 -15.43 -14.16 -3.59
N VAL A 31 -15.47 -12.85 -3.46
CA VAL A 31 -16.59 -12.00 -3.88
C VAL A 31 -16.13 -11.10 -5.01
N GLU A 32 -16.79 -11.23 -6.16
CA GLU A 32 -16.55 -10.36 -7.30
C GLU A 32 -17.42 -9.10 -7.21
N GLY A 33 -16.91 -7.99 -7.72
CA GLY A 33 -17.66 -6.74 -7.74
C GLY A 33 -16.94 -5.63 -8.46
N TYR A 34 -17.44 -4.42 -8.28
CA TYR A 34 -16.99 -3.23 -9.01
C TYR A 34 -16.71 -2.07 -8.05
N VAL A 35 -15.59 -1.41 -8.28
CA VAL A 35 -15.20 -0.21 -7.56
C VAL A 35 -15.34 0.98 -8.49
N LYS A 36 -16.06 1.99 -8.06
CA LYS A 36 -16.19 3.24 -8.81
C LYS A 36 -14.82 3.90 -8.95
N ARG A 37 -14.50 4.34 -10.17
CA ARG A 37 -13.26 5.07 -10.45
C ARG A 37 -13.19 6.32 -9.57
N GLY A 38 -12.03 6.60 -9.00
CA GLY A 38 -11.86 7.65 -7.97
C GLY A 38 -12.01 7.13 -6.54
N TRP A 39 -12.70 5.99 -6.31
CA TRP A 39 -12.71 5.39 -4.98
C TRP A 39 -11.36 4.83 -4.56
N HIS A 40 -10.49 4.49 -5.53
CA HIS A 40 -9.18 3.91 -5.33
C HIS A 40 -7.98 4.87 -5.48
N ALA A 41 -8.14 5.99 -6.14
CA ALA A 41 -7.10 7.01 -6.24
C ALA A 41 -7.05 7.90 -4.99
N GLU A 42 -8.12 7.88 -4.19
CA GLU A 42 -8.29 8.76 -3.03
C GLU A 42 -8.59 7.94 -1.79
N ALA A 43 -8.22 8.46 -0.62
CA ALA A 43 -8.61 7.91 0.68
C ALA A 43 -10.14 7.79 0.87
N SER A 44 -10.93 8.24 -0.10
CA SER A 44 -12.39 8.11 -0.13
C SER A 44 -12.89 6.69 -0.37
N ALA A 45 -12.12 5.84 -1.08
CA ALA A 45 -12.44 4.42 -1.17
C ALA A 45 -12.21 3.72 0.17
N PHE A 46 -11.21 4.18 0.89
CA PHE A 46 -10.80 3.67 2.16
C PHE A 46 -11.18 4.64 3.26
N LYS A 47 -12.32 4.44 3.90
CA LYS A 47 -12.67 5.23 5.08
C LYS A 47 -11.71 4.95 6.22
N LYS A 48 -11.41 5.97 7.03
CA LYS A 48 -10.59 5.87 8.22
C LYS A 48 -9.24 5.20 7.95
N SER A 49 -8.43 5.85 7.10
CA SER A 49 -7.05 5.40 6.89
C SER A 49 -6.94 3.96 6.39
N ASN A 50 -7.61 3.66 5.30
CA ASN A 50 -7.56 2.35 4.63
C ASN A 50 -8.06 1.16 5.49
N TYR A 51 -8.94 1.41 6.45
CA TYR A 51 -9.51 0.35 7.27
C TYR A 51 -10.72 -0.33 6.63
N SER A 52 -11.44 0.33 5.76
CA SER A 52 -12.62 -0.24 5.11
C SER A 52 -12.63 0.03 3.61
N PHE A 53 -13.16 -0.92 2.88
CA PHE A 53 -13.29 -0.94 1.43
C PHE A 53 -14.76 -1.01 1.02
N LYS A 54 -15.10 -0.40 -0.13
CA LYS A 54 -16.46 -0.38 -0.68
C LYS A 54 -16.45 -0.84 -2.12
N MET A 55 -17.45 -1.62 -2.49
CA MET A 55 -17.73 -1.99 -3.88
C MET A 55 -19.24 -2.18 -4.09
N THR A 56 -19.66 -2.39 -5.32
CA THR A 56 -21.01 -2.82 -5.70
C THR A 56 -20.93 -4.18 -6.40
N ALA A 57 -21.99 -4.99 -6.36
CA ALA A 57 -22.00 -6.27 -7.05
C ALA A 57 -22.02 -6.09 -8.57
N THR A 58 -22.75 -5.09 -9.06
CA THR A 58 -22.72 -4.65 -10.46
C THR A 58 -22.54 -3.13 -10.56
N PRO A 59 -22.12 -2.58 -11.72
CA PRO A 59 -21.96 -1.13 -11.89
C PRO A 59 -23.23 -0.32 -11.66
N ASP A 60 -24.39 -0.93 -11.88
CA ASP A 60 -25.71 -0.29 -11.79
C ASP A 60 -26.36 -0.42 -10.41
N ASP A 61 -25.76 -1.22 -9.51
CA ASP A 61 -26.32 -1.43 -8.18
C ASP A 61 -26.19 -0.17 -7.32
N LYS A 62 -27.27 0.10 -6.60
CA LYS A 62 -27.33 1.17 -5.58
C LYS A 62 -26.83 0.66 -4.22
N GLU A 63 -26.87 -0.65 -4.01
CA GLU A 63 -26.40 -1.27 -2.80
C GLU A 63 -24.87 -1.32 -2.78
N VAL A 64 -24.29 -0.80 -1.71
CA VAL A 64 -22.85 -0.73 -1.50
C VAL A 64 -22.45 -1.80 -0.49
N LEU A 65 -21.71 -2.79 -0.96
CA LEU A 65 -21.03 -3.76 -0.12
C LEU A 65 -19.84 -3.09 0.55
N LYS A 66 -19.63 -3.37 1.81
CA LYS A 66 -18.57 -2.76 2.60
C LYS A 66 -17.87 -3.82 3.44
N TYR A 67 -16.56 -3.85 3.32
CA TYR A 67 -15.69 -4.77 4.05
C TYR A 67 -14.66 -3.99 4.86
N THR A 68 -14.29 -4.53 6.01
CA THR A 68 -13.22 -4.00 6.86
C THR A 68 -11.90 -4.75 6.58
N ALA A 69 -10.79 -4.17 7.02
CA ALA A 69 -9.50 -4.83 6.92
C ALA A 69 -9.44 -6.16 7.71
N ASP A 70 -10.28 -6.34 8.72
CA ASP A 70 -10.35 -7.58 9.49
C ASP A 70 -11.09 -8.70 8.74
N GLU A 71 -11.99 -8.34 7.80
CA GLU A 71 -12.79 -9.30 7.03
C GLU A 71 -12.11 -9.70 5.72
N VAL A 72 -11.10 -8.95 5.25
CA VAL A 72 -10.47 -9.12 3.95
C VAL A 72 -9.05 -9.65 4.09
N VAL A 73 -8.69 -10.61 3.23
CA VAL A 73 -7.31 -11.05 3.03
C VAL A 73 -6.64 -10.19 1.95
N CYS A 74 -7.29 -10.09 0.77
CA CYS A 74 -6.80 -9.28 -0.33
C CYS A 74 -7.92 -8.83 -1.27
N ILE A 75 -7.61 -7.79 -2.06
CA ILE A 75 -8.46 -7.25 -3.12
C ILE A 75 -7.61 -7.19 -4.39
N ASP A 76 -7.96 -7.97 -5.38
CA ASP A 76 -7.29 -8.03 -6.67
C ASP A 76 -8.09 -7.26 -7.70
N TYR A 77 -7.48 -6.26 -8.33
CA TYR A 77 -8.02 -5.56 -9.48
C TYR A 77 -7.69 -6.35 -10.73
N THR A 78 -8.72 -6.77 -11.48
CA THR A 78 -8.55 -7.67 -12.63
C THR A 78 -8.03 -6.97 -13.87
N GLU A 79 -8.08 -5.63 -13.90
CA GLU A 79 -7.58 -4.85 -15.03
C GLU A 79 -6.06 -4.71 -14.94
N LYS A 80 -5.40 -5.15 -16.01
CA LYS A 80 -3.98 -4.94 -16.24
C LYS A 80 -3.77 -3.64 -17.01
N THR A 81 -2.74 -2.89 -16.65
CA THR A 81 -2.32 -1.68 -17.36
C THR A 81 -0.85 -1.78 -17.72
N GLU A 82 -0.36 -0.91 -18.62
CA GLU A 82 1.06 -0.85 -18.95
C GLU A 82 1.95 -0.66 -17.70
N ASN A 83 1.46 0.17 -16.76
CA ASN A 83 2.18 0.44 -15.50
C ASN A 83 1.98 -0.64 -14.42
N ASN A 84 1.00 -1.55 -14.61
CA ASN A 84 0.70 -2.64 -13.69
C ASN A 84 0.28 -3.88 -14.50
N PRO A 85 1.23 -4.57 -15.15
CA PRO A 85 0.95 -5.73 -16.01
C PRO A 85 0.38 -6.93 -15.22
N ASP A 86 0.67 -7.02 -13.93
CA ASP A 86 0.16 -8.06 -13.03
C ASP A 86 -1.16 -7.66 -12.34
N GLY A 87 -1.62 -6.43 -12.58
CA GLY A 87 -2.76 -5.85 -11.90
C GLY A 87 -2.36 -5.16 -10.60
N ILE A 88 -3.36 -4.63 -9.89
CA ILE A 88 -3.16 -3.95 -8.60
C ILE A 88 -3.72 -4.85 -7.51
N ARG A 89 -2.89 -5.15 -6.51
CA ARG A 89 -3.27 -5.96 -5.36
C ARG A 89 -3.22 -5.15 -4.07
N TRP A 90 -4.32 -5.13 -3.35
CA TRP A 90 -4.37 -4.64 -1.98
C TRP A 90 -4.44 -5.81 -1.02
N GLU A 91 -3.72 -5.73 0.08
CA GLU A 91 -3.70 -6.76 1.10
C GLU A 91 -4.06 -6.17 2.46
N SER A 92 -4.75 -6.96 3.27
CA SER A 92 -4.94 -6.64 4.68
C SER A 92 -3.70 -7.00 5.45
N ARG A 93 -3.03 -6.00 6.03
CA ARG A 93 -1.78 -6.18 6.75
C ARG A 93 -1.75 -5.39 8.05
N GLU A 94 -0.98 -5.89 8.98
CA GLU A 94 -0.63 -5.17 10.19
C GLU A 94 0.49 -4.19 9.90
N LEU A 95 0.30 -2.95 10.33
CA LEU A 95 1.29 -1.88 10.26
C LEU A 95 1.81 -1.61 11.67
N ALA A 96 3.12 -1.48 11.82
CA ALA A 96 3.68 -0.90 13.02
C ALA A 96 3.18 0.54 13.16
N SER A 97 2.61 0.89 14.33
CA SER A 97 2.09 2.24 14.53
C SER A 97 3.17 3.30 14.40
N PRO A 98 2.98 4.36 13.59
CA PRO A 98 3.94 5.44 13.47
C PRO A 98 3.98 6.36 14.70
N SER A 99 3.02 6.22 15.62
CA SER A 99 2.94 7.04 16.83
C SER A 99 3.97 6.63 17.86
N ILE A 100 4.72 7.60 18.38
CA ILE A 100 5.66 7.39 19.50
C ILE A 100 4.92 6.91 20.76
N ALA A 101 3.69 7.33 20.95
CA ALA A 101 2.86 6.94 22.07
C ALA A 101 2.35 5.48 21.93
N ASP A 102 2.19 5.00 20.69
CA ASP A 102 1.63 3.69 20.35
C ASP A 102 2.70 2.73 19.79
N ARG A 103 3.96 2.82 20.20
CA ARG A 103 5.11 2.06 19.65
C ARG A 103 4.92 0.55 19.58
N TYR A 104 4.00 0.03 20.37
CA TYR A 104 3.73 -1.41 20.49
C TYR A 104 2.36 -1.79 19.96
N ARG A 105 1.65 -0.85 19.34
CA ARG A 105 0.34 -1.10 18.77
C ARG A 105 0.45 -1.34 17.28
N THR A 106 0.01 -2.50 16.85
CA THR A 106 -0.23 -2.78 15.44
C THR A 106 -1.59 -2.26 15.02
N ILE A 107 -1.68 -1.83 13.80
CA ILE A 107 -2.92 -1.34 13.20
C ILE A 107 -3.13 -2.09 11.90
N ARG A 108 -4.24 -2.82 11.78
CA ARG A 108 -4.59 -3.52 10.55
C ARG A 108 -5.15 -2.53 9.51
N ARG A 109 -4.62 -2.59 8.28
CA ARG A 109 -4.99 -1.72 7.16
C ARG A 109 -4.96 -2.48 5.85
N LEU A 110 -5.70 -1.95 4.86
CA LEU A 110 -5.59 -2.34 3.47
C LEU A 110 -4.45 -1.53 2.83
N VAL A 111 -3.43 -2.20 2.37
CA VAL A 111 -2.21 -1.62 1.79
C VAL A 111 -1.98 -2.19 0.40
N CYS A 112 -1.50 -1.36 -0.52
CA CYS A 112 -1.22 -1.77 -1.88
C CYS A 112 0.15 -2.44 -1.95
N LEU A 113 0.22 -3.66 -2.47
CA LEU A 113 1.48 -4.30 -2.82
C LEU A 113 2.09 -3.54 -4.00
N GLU A 114 3.29 -3.04 -3.82
CA GLU A 114 4.03 -2.28 -4.82
C GLU A 114 5.00 -3.17 -5.58
N ASN A 115 5.82 -3.89 -4.85
CA ASN A 115 6.80 -4.80 -5.42
C ASN A 115 7.16 -5.93 -4.44
N THR A 116 7.62 -7.06 -4.97
CA THR A 116 8.05 -8.23 -4.19
C THR A 116 9.41 -8.71 -4.67
N GLY A 117 10.37 -8.75 -3.76
CA GLY A 117 11.66 -9.41 -3.92
C GLY A 117 11.69 -10.81 -3.30
N GLU A 118 12.85 -11.42 -3.26
CA GLU A 118 13.03 -12.76 -2.69
C GLU A 118 12.78 -12.77 -1.17
N HIS A 119 13.28 -11.77 -0.45
CA HIS A 119 13.32 -11.76 1.02
C HIS A 119 12.36 -10.74 1.65
N ALA A 120 11.76 -9.85 0.85
CA ALA A 120 10.86 -8.82 1.35
C ALA A 120 9.84 -8.37 0.29
N SER A 121 8.77 -7.73 0.74
CA SER A 121 7.78 -7.06 -0.11
C SER A 121 7.63 -5.61 0.32
N VAL A 122 7.41 -4.73 -0.64
CA VAL A 122 7.15 -3.30 -0.42
C VAL A 122 5.69 -2.99 -0.66
N TYR A 123 5.16 -2.15 0.20
CA TYR A 123 3.77 -1.72 0.18
C TYR A 123 3.68 -0.21 0.27
N TRP A 124 2.61 0.35 -0.30
CA TRP A 124 2.25 1.74 -0.07
C TRP A 124 0.79 1.88 0.37
N TRP A 125 0.52 2.99 1.07
CA TRP A 125 -0.82 3.40 1.47
C TRP A 125 -0.90 4.91 1.63
N LYS A 126 -2.11 5.45 1.68
CA LYS A 126 -2.33 6.87 1.95
C LYS A 126 -2.93 7.05 3.33
N ASP A 127 -2.40 7.98 4.09
CA ASP A 127 -2.97 8.37 5.37
C ASP A 127 -2.87 9.88 5.58
N TRP A 128 -3.64 10.36 6.54
CA TRP A 128 -3.66 11.76 6.91
C TRP A 128 -2.51 12.07 7.85
N ASP A 129 -1.58 12.89 7.38
CA ASP A 129 -0.58 13.53 8.23
C ASP A 129 -1.19 14.77 8.88
N VAL A 130 -1.09 14.85 10.20
CA VAL A 130 -1.64 15.95 10.99
C VAL A 130 -0.48 16.71 11.62
N THR A 131 -0.23 17.93 11.14
CA THR A 131 0.77 18.83 11.72
C THR A 131 0.05 19.96 12.47
N THR A 132 0.41 20.14 13.74
CA THR A 132 -0.07 21.26 14.56
C THR A 132 1.03 22.29 14.67
N ASN A 133 0.76 23.52 14.27
CA ASN A 133 1.66 24.64 14.44
C ASN A 133 0.90 25.81 15.10
N GLN A 134 1.58 26.93 15.35
CA GLN A 134 0.97 28.14 15.95
C GLN A 134 -0.20 28.71 15.14
N GLN A 135 -0.33 28.36 13.85
CA GLN A 135 -1.41 28.77 12.97
C GLN A 135 -2.59 27.80 12.96
N GLY A 136 -2.53 26.71 13.73
CA GLY A 136 -3.59 25.70 13.84
C GLY A 136 -3.19 24.33 13.29
N MET A 137 -4.19 23.47 13.15
CA MET A 137 -4.04 22.10 12.68
C MET A 137 -4.14 22.04 11.15
N LYS A 138 -3.09 21.57 10.48
CA LYS A 138 -3.12 21.27 9.04
C LYS A 138 -3.17 19.77 8.85
N ARG A 139 -4.05 19.33 7.93
CA ARG A 139 -4.16 17.94 7.50
C ARG A 139 -3.78 17.85 6.03
N ARG A 140 -2.92 16.91 5.70
CA ARG A 140 -2.59 16.58 4.31
C ARG A 140 -2.62 15.08 4.12
N LEU A 141 -3.08 14.63 2.94
CA LEU A 141 -2.99 13.24 2.54
C LEU A 141 -1.57 12.95 2.07
N VAL A 142 -0.92 11.97 2.66
CA VAL A 142 0.47 11.59 2.37
C VAL A 142 0.52 10.14 1.96
N THR A 143 1.33 9.83 0.96
CA THR A 143 1.67 8.45 0.62
C THR A 143 2.80 7.97 1.51
N TYR A 144 2.60 6.84 2.12
CA TYR A 144 3.57 6.14 2.96
C TYR A 144 4.00 4.87 2.27
N HIS A 145 5.25 4.51 2.42
CA HIS A 145 5.81 3.25 1.97
C HIS A 145 6.35 2.47 3.15
N GLY A 146 6.31 1.15 3.08
CA GLY A 146 6.83 0.28 4.11
C GLY A 146 7.26 -1.07 3.55
N ILE A 147 8.11 -1.75 4.29
CA ILE A 147 8.69 -3.05 3.95
C ILE A 147 8.19 -4.12 4.93
N ARG A 148 7.88 -5.30 4.41
CA ARG A 148 7.59 -6.51 5.16
C ARG A 148 8.66 -7.56 4.84
N PHE A 149 9.26 -8.13 5.85
CA PHE A 149 10.26 -9.18 5.72
C PHE A 149 9.60 -10.56 5.64
N HIS A 150 10.04 -11.43 4.71
CA HIS A 150 9.43 -12.73 4.49
C HIS A 150 9.77 -13.75 5.59
N ASP A 151 10.91 -13.60 6.25
CA ASP A 151 11.33 -14.44 7.38
C ASP A 151 10.46 -14.26 8.65
N GLU A 152 9.66 -13.20 8.73
CA GLU A 152 8.65 -13.02 9.77
C GLU A 152 7.33 -13.77 9.46
N GLY A 153 7.29 -14.55 8.38
CA GLY A 153 6.12 -15.30 7.97
C GLY A 153 5.05 -14.45 7.29
N LYS A 154 3.87 -15.06 7.04
CA LYS A 154 2.76 -14.39 6.35
C LYS A 154 2.14 -13.24 7.13
N GLU A 155 2.22 -13.30 8.45
CA GLU A 155 1.64 -12.31 9.38
C GLU A 155 2.64 -11.21 9.79
N GLY A 156 3.82 -11.16 9.17
CA GLY A 156 4.83 -10.14 9.47
C GLY A 156 4.29 -8.73 9.29
N GLU A 157 4.63 -7.86 10.24
CA GLU A 157 4.26 -6.45 10.20
C GLU A 157 4.97 -5.70 9.07
N ILE A 158 4.27 -4.74 8.48
CA ILE A 158 4.90 -3.76 7.61
C ILE A 158 5.59 -2.69 8.47
N VAL A 159 6.87 -2.53 8.27
CA VAL A 159 7.67 -1.51 8.92
C VAL A 159 7.71 -0.25 8.06
N TYR A 160 7.19 0.83 8.60
CA TYR A 160 7.13 2.13 7.96
C TYR A 160 8.53 2.78 7.82
N ILE A 161 8.82 3.43 6.68
CA ILE A 161 10.17 3.93 6.34
C ILE A 161 10.80 4.86 7.37
N PRO A 162 10.14 5.90 7.90
CA PRO A 162 10.73 6.71 8.96
C PRO A 162 11.08 5.91 10.21
N MET A 163 10.40 4.77 10.43
CA MET A 163 10.70 3.87 11.53
C MET A 163 11.91 2.98 11.22
N LEU A 164 12.22 2.65 9.95
CA LEU A 164 13.47 1.99 9.56
C LEU A 164 14.69 2.77 10.06
N VAL A 165 14.62 4.10 10.00
CA VAL A 165 15.74 4.98 10.40
C VAL A 165 15.78 5.22 11.91
N ASN A 166 14.62 5.19 12.59
CA ASN A 166 14.49 5.63 13.99
C ASN A 166 13.97 4.58 14.97
N SER A 167 13.57 3.38 14.51
CA SER A 167 12.83 2.43 15.31
C SER A 167 13.71 1.57 16.23
N VAL A 168 13.30 1.49 17.48
CA VAL A 168 13.81 0.52 18.46
C VAL A 168 13.39 -0.90 18.06
N LEU A 169 12.19 -1.07 17.43
CA LEU A 169 11.66 -2.36 17.01
C LEU A 169 12.54 -3.10 16.00
N LEU A 170 13.19 -2.38 15.07
CA LEU A 170 14.11 -2.99 14.11
C LEU A 170 15.44 -3.43 14.74
N LYS A 171 15.83 -2.83 15.85
CA LYS A 171 17.08 -3.17 16.52
C LYS A 171 17.09 -4.62 16.98
N ASP A 172 15.97 -5.08 17.48
CA ASP A 172 15.84 -6.44 18.03
C ASP A 172 15.52 -7.49 16.95
N LYS A 173 14.69 -7.12 15.95
CA LYS A 173 14.29 -8.03 14.87
C LYS A 173 15.34 -8.18 13.77
N LYS A 174 16.05 -7.11 13.43
CA LYS A 174 17.06 -7.04 12.36
C LYS A 174 18.32 -6.30 12.84
N PRO A 175 19.20 -6.96 13.60
CA PRO A 175 20.41 -6.33 14.14
C PRO A 175 21.26 -5.71 13.04
N GLY A 176 21.61 -4.43 13.18
CA GLY A 176 22.46 -3.70 12.22
C GLY A 176 21.71 -3.08 11.03
N LEU A 177 20.47 -3.49 10.71
CA LEU A 177 19.72 -2.95 9.56
C LEU A 177 19.49 -1.44 9.72
N LYS A 178 19.20 -0.96 10.92
CA LYS A 178 19.06 0.48 11.20
C LYS A 178 20.30 1.27 10.82
N GLU A 179 21.46 0.79 11.19
CA GLU A 179 22.73 1.48 10.90
C GLU A 179 23.06 1.36 9.41
N PHE A 180 22.83 0.19 8.82
CA PHE A 180 22.96 -0.02 7.38
C PHE A 180 22.08 0.94 6.59
N SER A 181 20.79 1.06 6.93
CA SER A 181 19.85 1.94 6.25
C SER A 181 20.23 3.43 6.35
N LYS A 182 20.76 3.86 7.50
CA LYS A 182 21.29 5.22 7.67
C LYS A 182 22.49 5.51 6.76
N ASN A 183 23.29 4.49 6.48
CA ASN A 183 24.49 4.61 5.66
C ASN A 183 24.18 4.43 4.15
N TRP A 184 23.04 3.82 3.81
CA TRP A 184 22.63 3.53 2.44
C TRP A 184 22.66 4.75 1.51
N PHE A 185 22.23 5.90 2.01
CA PHE A 185 22.19 7.16 1.25
C PHE A 185 23.39 8.09 1.53
N LYS A 186 24.42 7.63 2.23
CA LYS A 186 25.63 8.43 2.48
C LYS A 186 26.65 8.35 1.34
N GLY A 187 27.52 9.35 1.27
CA GLY A 187 28.58 9.43 0.27
C GLY A 187 28.07 9.77 -1.14
N LYS A 188 28.95 9.65 -2.13
CA LYS A 188 28.65 9.97 -3.53
C LYS A 188 27.63 9.01 -4.14
N GLU A 189 27.84 7.72 -3.95
CA GLU A 189 26.93 6.66 -4.43
C GLU A 189 25.57 6.72 -3.71
N GLY A 190 25.57 6.93 -2.39
CA GLY A 190 24.33 7.08 -1.64
C GLY A 190 23.49 8.27 -2.06
N LYS A 191 24.12 9.39 -2.45
CA LYS A 191 23.42 10.56 -3.02
C LYS A 191 22.83 10.25 -4.39
N ALA A 192 23.52 9.41 -5.23
CA ALA A 192 22.98 8.98 -6.50
C ALA A 192 21.74 8.09 -6.30
N ARG A 193 21.83 7.06 -5.45
CA ARG A 193 20.68 6.21 -5.07
C ARG A 193 19.49 7.02 -4.53
N LYS A 194 19.77 8.02 -3.69
CA LYS A 194 18.70 8.90 -3.19
C LYS A 194 18.01 9.68 -4.29
N LYS A 195 18.76 10.22 -5.23
CA LYS A 195 18.21 10.97 -6.39
C LYS A 195 17.33 10.07 -7.27
N GLU A 196 17.75 8.83 -7.47
CA GLU A 196 17.00 7.81 -8.21
C GLU A 196 15.70 7.45 -7.48
N ALA A 197 15.76 7.08 -6.21
CA ALA A 197 14.61 6.79 -5.38
C ALA A 197 13.60 7.97 -5.29
N ASP A 198 14.10 9.21 -5.20
CA ASP A 198 13.26 10.41 -5.19
C ASP A 198 12.61 10.66 -6.58
N ALA A 199 13.25 10.25 -7.68
CA ALA A 199 12.72 10.39 -9.04
C ALA A 199 11.66 9.32 -9.36
N ASP A 200 11.88 8.09 -8.94
CA ASP A 200 10.95 6.97 -9.15
C ASP A 200 9.70 7.12 -8.28
N GLY A 201 9.86 7.73 -7.09
CA GLY A 201 8.76 8.05 -6.19
C GLY A 201 8.06 6.82 -5.59
N ASP A 202 8.65 5.64 -5.80
CA ASP A 202 8.19 4.37 -5.27
C ASP A 202 9.07 3.87 -4.10
N GLY A 203 8.68 2.75 -3.50
CA GLY A 203 9.42 2.14 -2.39
C GLY A 203 10.41 1.06 -2.81
N THR A 204 10.62 0.81 -4.09
CA THR A 204 11.41 -0.34 -4.61
C THR A 204 12.86 -0.33 -4.12
N TRP A 205 13.45 0.84 -3.96
CA TRP A 205 14.80 1.00 -3.39
C TRP A 205 14.98 0.30 -2.02
N MET A 206 13.90 0.03 -1.29
CA MET A 206 13.96 -0.69 -0.01
C MET A 206 14.29 -2.16 -0.18
N LEU A 207 13.86 -2.77 -1.28
CA LEU A 207 14.23 -4.14 -1.63
C LEU A 207 15.72 -4.21 -1.89
N ASP A 208 16.25 -3.33 -2.74
CA ASP A 208 17.68 -3.28 -3.05
C ASP A 208 18.54 -3.05 -1.80
N MET A 209 18.09 -2.15 -0.94
CA MET A 209 18.75 -1.88 0.34
C MET A 209 18.76 -3.15 1.22
N TYR A 210 17.66 -3.87 1.31
CA TYR A 210 17.56 -5.04 2.17
C TYR A 210 18.37 -6.22 1.63
N GLU A 211 18.35 -6.47 0.34
CA GLU A 211 19.18 -7.49 -0.32
C GLU A 211 20.68 -7.20 -0.12
N ALA A 212 21.09 -5.94 -0.26
CA ALA A 212 22.47 -5.53 0.01
C ALA A 212 22.85 -5.71 1.50
N TYR A 213 21.92 -5.47 2.42
CA TYR A 213 22.12 -5.76 3.85
C TYR A 213 22.34 -7.25 4.08
N LEU A 214 21.49 -8.13 3.51
CA LEU A 214 21.63 -9.58 3.65
C LEU A 214 22.96 -10.09 3.07
N ALA A 215 23.35 -9.60 1.90
CA ALA A 215 24.63 -9.93 1.28
C ALA A 215 25.84 -9.52 2.14
N GLN A 216 25.72 -8.49 2.97
CA GLN A 216 26.77 -8.11 3.93
C GLN A 216 26.81 -9.04 5.14
N GLN A 217 25.66 -9.56 5.60
CA GLN A 217 25.60 -10.48 6.73
C GLN A 217 26.12 -11.88 6.40
N ALA A 218 26.09 -12.26 5.12
CA ALA A 218 26.55 -13.57 4.63
C ALA A 218 28.10 -13.67 4.46
N LYS A 219 28.83 -12.57 4.64
CA LYS A 219 30.29 -12.49 4.58
C LYS A 219 30.91 -12.61 5.95
#